data_33d73467217e03430e58e5e4e8564444
#
_entry.id   33d73467217e03430e58e5e4e8564444
#
_cell.length_a   1.000
_cell.length_b   1.000
_cell.length_c   1.000
_cell.angle_alpha   90.00
_cell.angle_beta   90.00
_cell.angle_gamma   90.00
#
_symmetry.space_group_name_H-M   'P 1'
#
loop_
_entity.id
_entity.type
_entity.pdbx_description
1 polymer ?
#
loop_
_entity_poly.entity_id
_entity_poly.type
_entity_poly.pdbx_seq_one_letter_code
_entity_poly.pdbx_strand_id
1 'polypeptide(L)'
;MAQPKRVNSLIRGLEILETFTPSDPRLSLQELAARTGLPKTTVHRFLKTLLAMNYVTLEPRSKVYSLAPRVMALGFSVLSGMDLRQTAYPFMEALSRQTDQNVNLAVLDRSEMLYIERITVRQIISTNLFVGSRVNCYLTAMGRALIAFLSPERYDRLLQELLKDKEAVAHIGRHGEKLHAILEDVRLKGYASNDGEWVPGLRAIGVPIFNGRGDVEASLNMSFVSQMVGFDEMIERYVEPLMTAAGKISAALGFDGHLRRPV
;
A
#
# COMPACT_ATOMS: atom_id res chain seq x y z
N MET A 1 -6.75 26.42 -17.16
CA MET A 1 -5.66 26.67 -16.18
C MET A 1 -4.35 26.16 -16.77
N ALA A 2 -3.31 26.99 -16.85
CA ALA A 2 -2.01 26.58 -17.37
C ALA A 2 -1.39 25.51 -16.43
N GLN A 3 -0.92 24.40 -16.99
CA GLN A 3 -0.19 23.39 -16.20
C GLN A 3 1.05 24.05 -15.55
N PRO A 4 1.29 23.82 -14.25
CA PRO A 4 2.47 24.38 -13.59
C PRO A 4 3.73 23.88 -14.28
N LYS A 5 4.67 24.79 -14.53
CA LYS A 5 5.97 24.48 -15.15
C LYS A 5 6.73 23.50 -14.27
N ARG A 6 6.83 22.23 -14.68
CA ARG A 6 7.54 21.19 -13.94
C ARG A 6 9.05 21.32 -14.10
N VAL A 7 9.78 21.10 -13.03
CA VAL A 7 11.26 21.11 -13.03
C VAL A 7 11.77 19.73 -13.45
N ASN A 8 12.06 19.56 -14.73
CA ASN A 8 12.46 18.27 -15.31
C ASN A 8 13.70 17.64 -14.66
N SER A 9 14.63 18.44 -14.17
CA SER A 9 15.80 17.93 -13.46
C SER A 9 15.43 17.28 -12.13
N LEU A 10 14.50 17.85 -11.39
CA LEU A 10 14.00 17.27 -10.14
C LEU A 10 13.26 15.94 -10.40
N ILE A 11 12.38 15.91 -11.42
CA ILE A 11 11.68 14.68 -11.82
C ILE A 11 12.67 13.57 -12.11
N ARG A 12 13.64 13.80 -12.98
CA ARG A 12 14.66 12.80 -13.36
C ARG A 12 15.49 12.31 -12.17
N GLY A 13 15.80 13.19 -11.22
CA GLY A 13 16.50 12.82 -9.99
C GLY A 13 15.68 11.87 -9.11
N LEU A 14 14.40 12.14 -8.95
CA LEU A 14 13.47 11.27 -8.21
C LEU A 14 13.25 9.94 -8.93
N GLU A 15 13.04 9.94 -10.26
CA GLU A 15 12.91 8.71 -11.06
C GLU A 15 14.11 7.77 -10.90
N ILE A 16 15.33 8.32 -10.82
CA ILE A 16 16.53 7.50 -10.57
C ILE A 16 16.49 6.88 -9.17
N LEU A 17 16.07 7.61 -8.14
CA LEU A 17 15.95 7.06 -6.78
C LEU A 17 14.85 5.99 -6.69
N GLU A 18 13.72 6.18 -7.37
CA GLU A 18 12.59 5.23 -7.42
C GLU A 18 12.91 3.95 -8.19
N THR A 19 14.00 3.93 -8.98
CA THR A 19 14.43 2.73 -9.71
C THR A 19 14.98 1.64 -8.78
N PHE A 20 15.49 2.01 -7.62
CA PHE A 20 15.95 1.04 -6.62
C PHE A 20 14.76 0.42 -5.90
N THR A 21 14.66 -0.89 -5.94
CA THR A 21 13.58 -1.66 -5.30
C THR A 21 14.16 -2.67 -4.33
N PRO A 22 13.34 -3.26 -3.43
CA PRO A 22 13.80 -4.34 -2.55
C PRO A 22 14.30 -5.59 -3.30
N SER A 23 13.75 -5.86 -4.48
CA SER A 23 14.22 -6.94 -5.37
C SER A 23 15.53 -6.57 -6.08
N ASP A 24 15.74 -5.28 -6.34
CA ASP A 24 16.88 -4.74 -7.07
C ASP A 24 17.56 -3.60 -6.28
N PRO A 25 18.13 -3.89 -5.10
CA PRO A 25 18.68 -2.87 -4.21
C PRO A 25 20.02 -2.31 -4.69
N ARG A 26 20.63 -2.94 -5.70
CA ARG A 26 21.94 -2.60 -6.25
C ARG A 26 21.89 -2.59 -7.77
N LEU A 27 22.19 -1.46 -8.38
CA LEU A 27 22.10 -1.25 -9.82
C LEU A 27 23.37 -0.59 -10.36
N SER A 28 23.83 -1.04 -11.52
CA SER A 28 24.90 -0.39 -12.28
C SER A 28 24.38 0.85 -13.01
N LEU A 29 25.27 1.71 -13.46
CA LEU A 29 24.92 2.87 -14.31
C LEU A 29 24.15 2.44 -15.58
N GLN A 30 24.48 1.27 -16.12
CA GLN A 30 23.82 0.78 -17.33
C GLN A 30 22.38 0.36 -17.08
N GLU A 31 22.11 -0.35 -16.00
CA GLU A 31 20.76 -0.77 -15.59
C GLU A 31 19.89 0.45 -15.24
N LEU A 32 20.42 1.41 -14.50
CA LEU A 32 19.71 2.65 -14.18
C LEU A 32 19.35 3.42 -15.48
N ALA A 33 20.27 3.50 -16.45
CA ALA A 33 19.98 4.14 -17.72
C ALA A 33 18.91 3.40 -18.52
N ALA A 34 18.96 2.08 -18.53
CA ALA A 34 17.96 1.24 -19.23
C ALA A 34 16.56 1.38 -18.61
N ARG A 35 16.46 1.37 -17.27
CA ARG A 35 15.18 1.46 -16.56
C ARG A 35 14.54 2.84 -16.62
N THR A 36 15.35 3.90 -16.55
CA THR A 36 14.85 5.29 -16.63
C THR A 36 14.65 5.80 -18.05
N GLY A 37 15.17 5.10 -19.07
CA GLY A 37 15.18 5.57 -20.45
C GLY A 37 16.08 6.79 -20.70
N LEU A 38 16.89 7.19 -19.71
CA LEU A 38 17.77 8.35 -19.81
C LEU A 38 19.14 7.98 -20.38
N PRO A 39 19.80 8.90 -21.12
CA PRO A 39 21.19 8.70 -21.57
C PRO A 39 22.13 8.45 -20.37
N LYS A 40 23.08 7.52 -20.51
CA LYS A 40 24.07 7.17 -19.46
C LYS A 40 24.80 8.41 -18.89
N THR A 41 25.14 9.37 -19.74
CA THR A 41 25.79 10.64 -19.34
C THR A 41 24.90 11.47 -18.43
N THR A 42 23.61 11.48 -18.69
CA THR A 42 22.60 12.16 -17.87
C THR A 42 22.46 11.48 -16.51
N VAL A 43 22.23 10.15 -16.49
CA VAL A 43 22.15 9.37 -15.24
C VAL A 43 23.42 9.55 -14.40
N HIS A 44 24.60 9.46 -15.00
CA HIS A 44 25.86 9.63 -14.30
C HIS A 44 25.99 11.02 -13.64
N ARG A 45 25.53 12.09 -14.29
CA ARG A 45 25.52 13.44 -13.73
C ARG A 45 24.60 13.54 -12.51
N PHE A 46 23.40 12.96 -12.57
CA PHE A 46 22.48 12.89 -11.43
C PHE A 46 23.04 12.07 -10.28
N LEU A 47 23.61 10.90 -10.58
CA LEU A 47 24.23 10.03 -9.57
C LEU A 47 25.39 10.74 -8.85
N LYS A 48 26.21 11.53 -9.55
CA LYS A 48 27.25 12.36 -8.91
C LYS A 48 26.66 13.34 -7.90
N THR A 49 25.55 13.99 -8.23
CA THR A 49 24.85 14.90 -7.32
C THR A 49 24.27 14.12 -6.13
N LEU A 50 23.62 12.99 -6.36
CA LEU A 50 23.02 12.15 -5.32
C LEU A 50 24.09 11.54 -4.39
N LEU A 51 25.28 11.19 -4.91
CA LEU A 51 26.45 10.78 -4.12
C LEU A 51 26.94 11.93 -3.22
N ALA A 52 27.12 13.13 -3.79
CA ALA A 52 27.55 14.31 -3.03
C ALA A 52 26.56 14.69 -1.93
N MET A 53 25.26 14.41 -2.14
CA MET A 53 24.19 14.63 -1.17
C MET A 53 23.98 13.44 -0.22
N ASN A 54 24.72 12.35 -0.36
CA ASN A 54 24.58 11.11 0.41
C ASN A 54 23.20 10.43 0.29
N TYR A 55 22.52 10.55 -0.86
CA TYR A 55 21.28 9.80 -1.15
C TYR A 55 21.55 8.44 -1.79
N VAL A 56 22.69 8.29 -2.45
CA VAL A 56 23.17 7.01 -2.98
C VAL A 56 24.61 6.76 -2.54
N THR A 57 25.01 5.49 -2.57
CA THR A 57 26.39 5.05 -2.39
C THR A 57 26.87 4.35 -3.65
N LEU A 58 28.17 4.35 -3.89
CA LEU A 58 28.82 3.63 -4.99
C LEU A 58 29.83 2.65 -4.41
N GLU A 59 29.69 1.38 -4.75
CA GLU A 59 30.72 0.39 -4.43
C GLU A 59 31.88 0.49 -5.44
N PRO A 60 33.09 0.83 -5.00
CA PRO A 60 34.21 1.12 -5.92
C PRO A 60 34.65 -0.06 -6.79
N ARG A 61 34.52 -1.31 -6.27
CA ARG A 61 34.97 -2.51 -6.99
C ARG A 61 33.98 -2.95 -8.06
N SER A 62 32.71 -3.08 -7.70
CA SER A 62 31.66 -3.56 -8.59
C SER A 62 31.04 -2.48 -9.48
N LYS A 63 31.28 -1.20 -9.16
CA LYS A 63 30.69 -0.02 -9.83
C LYS A 63 29.15 -0.03 -9.80
N VAL A 64 28.56 -0.65 -8.77
CA VAL A 64 27.12 -0.62 -8.53
C VAL A 64 26.74 0.47 -7.52
N TYR A 65 25.57 1.04 -7.71
CA TYR A 65 24.97 2.05 -6.83
C TYR A 65 23.90 1.40 -5.95
N SER A 66 23.67 1.94 -4.77
CA SER A 66 22.58 1.60 -3.86
C SER A 66 22.08 2.84 -3.15
N LEU A 67 20.84 2.79 -2.62
CA LEU A 67 20.35 3.88 -1.76
C LEU A 67 21.17 3.98 -0.48
N ALA A 68 21.46 5.19 -0.07
CA ALA A 68 22.17 5.47 1.19
C ALA A 68 21.16 5.56 2.36
N PRO A 69 21.60 5.33 3.62
CA PRO A 69 20.72 5.43 4.80
C PRO A 69 20.00 6.77 4.95
N ARG A 70 20.52 7.85 4.36
CA ARG A 70 19.87 9.17 4.37
C ARG A 70 18.45 9.14 3.79
N VAL A 71 18.17 8.27 2.82
CA VAL A 71 16.82 8.12 2.22
C VAL A 71 15.79 7.68 3.28
N MET A 72 16.21 6.88 4.27
CA MET A 72 15.33 6.44 5.35
C MET A 72 14.76 7.60 6.17
N ALA A 73 15.50 8.70 6.32
CA ALA A 73 15.05 9.86 7.08
C ALA A 73 13.78 10.49 6.49
N LEU A 74 13.63 10.46 5.16
CA LEU A 74 12.44 10.96 4.48
C LEU A 74 11.22 10.08 4.80
N GLY A 75 11.36 8.78 4.66
CA GLY A 75 10.29 7.83 5.01
C GLY A 75 9.94 7.87 6.49
N PHE A 76 10.95 7.93 7.36
CA PHE A 76 10.74 8.02 8.81
C PHE A 76 10.00 9.31 9.22
N SER A 77 10.31 10.45 8.58
CA SER A 77 9.60 11.70 8.83
C SER A 77 8.10 11.60 8.49
N VAL A 78 7.76 10.89 7.41
CA VAL A 78 6.36 10.63 7.05
C VAL A 78 5.69 9.73 8.10
N LEU A 79 6.30 8.58 8.40
CA LEU A 79 5.74 7.60 9.34
C LEU A 79 5.59 8.16 10.76
N SER A 80 6.53 8.98 11.21
CA SER A 80 6.50 9.61 12.55
C SER A 80 5.43 10.70 12.67
N GLY A 81 5.08 11.35 11.57
CA GLY A 81 4.00 12.34 11.52
C GLY A 81 2.60 11.74 11.30
N MET A 82 2.48 10.41 11.20
CA MET A 82 1.19 9.75 11.01
C MET A 82 0.53 9.41 12.36
N ASP A 83 -0.34 10.28 12.85
CA ASP A 83 -1.15 10.03 14.06
C ASP A 83 -1.94 8.71 13.95
N LEU A 84 -2.44 8.39 12.77
CA LEU A 84 -3.12 7.13 12.45
C LEU A 84 -2.28 5.90 12.84
N ARG A 85 -0.98 5.88 12.46
CA ARG A 85 -0.10 4.75 12.74
C ARG A 85 0.11 4.56 14.24
N GLN A 86 0.36 5.65 14.97
CA GLN A 86 0.57 5.63 16.42
C GLN A 86 -0.70 5.20 17.15
N THR A 87 -1.85 5.72 16.71
CA THR A 87 -3.17 5.39 17.27
C THR A 87 -3.54 3.93 17.02
N ALA A 88 -3.25 3.39 15.82
CA ALA A 88 -3.62 2.03 15.44
C ALA A 88 -2.77 0.95 16.13
N TYR A 89 -1.49 1.23 16.37
CA TYR A 89 -0.51 0.23 16.81
C TYR A 89 -0.96 -0.60 18.03
N PRO A 90 -1.43 -0.03 19.16
CA PRO A 90 -1.82 -0.81 20.35
C PRO A 90 -3.00 -1.75 20.07
N PHE A 91 -3.94 -1.36 19.21
CA PHE A 91 -5.08 -2.20 18.84
C PHE A 91 -4.66 -3.33 17.90
N MET A 92 -3.75 -3.06 16.97
CA MET A 92 -3.15 -4.06 16.08
C MET A 92 -2.39 -5.11 16.88
N GLU A 93 -1.59 -4.67 17.87
CA GLU A 93 -0.83 -5.57 18.74
C GLU A 93 -1.76 -6.45 19.57
N ALA A 94 -2.81 -5.88 20.16
CA ALA A 94 -3.79 -6.63 20.92
C ALA A 94 -4.52 -7.68 20.05
N LEU A 95 -4.94 -7.30 18.83
CA LEU A 95 -5.57 -8.18 17.87
C LEU A 95 -4.62 -9.33 17.46
N SER A 96 -3.38 -9.01 17.14
CA SER A 96 -2.37 -10.00 16.75
C SER A 96 -2.09 -11.00 17.87
N ARG A 97 -1.98 -10.55 19.12
CA ARG A 97 -1.81 -11.43 20.30
C ARG A 97 -3.03 -12.33 20.53
N GLN A 98 -4.24 -11.78 20.37
CA GLN A 98 -5.50 -12.52 20.55
C GLN A 98 -5.68 -13.63 19.52
N THR A 99 -5.27 -13.37 18.28
CA THR A 99 -5.57 -14.23 17.13
C THR A 99 -4.40 -15.08 16.66
N ASP A 100 -3.17 -14.79 17.15
CA ASP A 100 -1.91 -15.38 16.67
C ASP A 100 -1.75 -15.24 15.14
N GLN A 101 -2.18 -14.09 14.57
CA GLN A 101 -2.14 -13.82 13.13
C GLN A 101 -1.45 -12.49 12.83
N ASN A 102 -0.97 -12.39 11.59
CA ASN A 102 -0.38 -11.16 11.06
C ASN A 102 -1.47 -10.10 10.88
N VAL A 103 -1.19 -8.89 11.37
CA VAL A 103 -2.08 -7.72 11.23
C VAL A 103 -1.34 -6.61 10.52
N ASN A 104 -1.95 -6.05 9.48
CA ASN A 104 -1.33 -5.01 8.67
C ASN A 104 -2.25 -3.81 8.55
N LEU A 105 -1.64 -2.62 8.47
CA LEU A 105 -2.30 -1.34 8.25
C LEU A 105 -1.75 -0.72 6.97
N ALA A 106 -2.63 -0.29 6.07
CA ALA A 106 -2.23 0.38 4.83
C ALA A 106 -3.16 1.54 4.50
N VAL A 107 -2.61 2.49 3.76
CA VAL A 107 -3.33 3.64 3.18
C VAL A 107 -3.34 3.53 1.67
N LEU A 108 -4.31 4.17 1.03
CA LEU A 108 -4.34 4.29 -0.42
C LEU A 108 -3.42 5.43 -0.87
N ASP A 109 -2.44 5.10 -1.69
CA ASP A 109 -1.57 6.06 -2.38
C ASP A 109 -1.67 5.84 -3.89
N ARG A 110 -2.34 6.78 -4.58
CA ARG A 110 -2.74 6.66 -5.99
C ARG A 110 -3.62 5.41 -6.20
N SER A 111 -3.14 4.42 -6.97
CA SER A 111 -3.82 3.15 -7.29
C SER A 111 -3.30 1.94 -6.51
N GLU A 112 -2.49 2.17 -5.47
CA GLU A 112 -1.87 1.12 -4.68
C GLU A 112 -2.14 1.30 -3.18
N MET A 113 -2.15 0.18 -2.47
CA MET A 113 -2.14 0.18 -1.00
C MET A 113 -0.69 0.22 -0.52
N LEU A 114 -0.36 1.24 0.27
CA LEU A 114 0.94 1.41 0.90
C LEU A 114 0.87 0.91 2.36
N TYR A 115 1.67 -0.09 2.69
CA TYR A 115 1.79 -0.60 4.05
C TYR A 115 2.51 0.41 4.95
N ILE A 116 1.84 0.89 6.00
CA ILE A 116 2.39 1.86 6.96
C ILE A 116 2.69 1.26 8.33
N GLU A 117 2.08 0.10 8.67
CA GLU A 117 2.40 -0.66 9.88
C GLU A 117 2.12 -2.15 9.67
N ARG A 118 2.90 -2.99 10.36
CA ARG A 118 2.76 -4.45 10.32
C ARG A 118 3.14 -5.07 11.64
N ILE A 119 2.31 -5.99 12.13
CA ILE A 119 2.64 -6.91 13.21
C ILE A 119 2.73 -8.31 12.62
N THR A 120 3.93 -8.86 12.65
CA THR A 120 4.22 -10.16 12.05
C THR A 120 4.48 -11.20 13.14
N VAL A 121 3.59 -12.19 13.23
CA VAL A 121 3.73 -13.35 14.12
C VAL A 121 4.33 -14.52 13.33
N ARG A 122 3.85 -14.70 12.09
CA ARG A 122 4.30 -15.77 11.21
C ARG A 122 4.80 -15.20 9.90
N GLN A 123 5.99 -15.64 9.49
CA GLN A 123 6.51 -15.27 8.19
C GLN A 123 5.80 -16.08 7.10
N ILE A 124 5.01 -15.39 6.27
CA ILE A 124 4.39 -15.99 5.08
C ILE A 124 5.44 -15.94 3.98
N ILE A 125 6.05 -17.08 3.67
CA ILE A 125 7.20 -17.20 2.74
C ILE A 125 6.84 -16.71 1.33
N SER A 126 5.56 -16.81 0.92
CA SER A 126 5.11 -16.38 -0.41
C SER A 126 5.04 -14.87 -0.60
N THR A 127 5.15 -14.07 0.48
CA THR A 127 5.06 -12.61 0.39
C THR A 127 6.15 -11.95 1.23
N ASN A 128 7.08 -11.28 0.55
CA ASN A 128 8.11 -10.49 1.24
C ASN A 128 7.61 -9.05 1.44
N LEU A 129 6.55 -8.87 2.26
CA LEU A 129 5.97 -7.57 2.56
C LEU A 129 6.62 -6.94 3.79
N PHE A 130 6.79 -5.62 3.75
CA PHE A 130 7.35 -4.79 4.84
C PHE A 130 6.66 -3.42 4.84
N VAL A 131 6.89 -2.61 5.86
CA VAL A 131 6.44 -1.21 5.90
C VAL A 131 7.08 -0.47 4.71
N GLY A 132 6.25 0.18 3.89
CA GLY A 132 6.65 0.75 2.60
C GLY A 132 6.35 -0.12 1.39
N SER A 133 5.96 -1.39 1.55
CA SER A 133 5.50 -2.23 0.43
C SER A 133 4.23 -1.68 -0.20
N ARG A 134 4.11 -1.84 -1.51
CA ARG A 134 2.96 -1.44 -2.30
C ARG A 134 2.32 -2.67 -2.94
N VAL A 135 1.00 -2.69 -2.94
CA VAL A 135 0.20 -3.76 -3.56
C VAL A 135 -1.01 -3.19 -4.27
N ASN A 136 -1.49 -3.87 -5.30
CA ASN A 136 -2.63 -3.44 -6.09
C ASN A 136 -3.89 -3.30 -5.21
N CYS A 137 -4.51 -2.13 -5.21
CA CYS A 137 -5.68 -1.88 -4.38
C CYS A 137 -6.91 -2.70 -4.79
N TYR A 138 -7.08 -3.00 -6.07
CA TYR A 138 -8.24 -3.73 -6.61
C TYR A 138 -8.16 -5.25 -6.42
N LEU A 139 -6.96 -5.82 -6.18
CA LEU A 139 -6.76 -7.27 -5.98
C LEU A 139 -6.72 -7.69 -4.52
N THR A 140 -6.56 -6.76 -3.59
CA THR A 140 -6.36 -7.08 -2.18
C THR A 140 -7.60 -6.80 -1.34
N ALA A 141 -7.83 -7.61 -0.30
CA ALA A 141 -8.93 -7.39 0.63
C ALA A 141 -8.86 -6.00 1.29
N MET A 142 -7.66 -5.57 1.70
CA MET A 142 -7.47 -4.24 2.31
C MET A 142 -7.81 -3.10 1.33
N GLY A 143 -7.43 -3.24 0.05
CA GLY A 143 -7.73 -2.24 -0.95
C GLY A 143 -9.22 -2.15 -1.25
N ARG A 144 -9.89 -3.28 -1.46
CA ARG A 144 -11.35 -3.34 -1.67
C ARG A 144 -12.12 -2.78 -0.48
N ALA A 145 -11.70 -3.10 0.75
CA ALA A 145 -12.30 -2.57 1.97
C ALA A 145 -12.19 -1.04 2.06
N LEU A 146 -11.06 -0.46 1.64
CA LEU A 146 -10.89 0.99 1.62
C LEU A 146 -11.66 1.63 0.46
N ILE A 147 -11.54 1.08 -0.75
CA ILE A 147 -12.16 1.66 -1.96
C ILE A 147 -13.69 1.71 -1.83
N ALA A 148 -14.30 0.71 -1.19
CA ALA A 148 -15.74 0.63 -1.01
C ALA A 148 -16.34 1.86 -0.31
N PHE A 149 -15.57 2.57 0.49
CA PHE A 149 -16.01 3.70 1.29
C PHE A 149 -15.34 5.03 0.88
N LEU A 150 -14.69 5.09 -0.28
CA LEU A 150 -14.21 6.35 -0.85
C LEU A 150 -15.38 7.30 -1.17
N SER A 151 -15.15 8.61 -1.09
CA SER A 151 -16.11 9.56 -1.66
C SER A 151 -16.21 9.40 -3.18
N PRO A 152 -17.35 9.79 -3.80
CA PRO A 152 -17.54 9.71 -5.25
C PRO A 152 -16.35 10.27 -6.03
N GLU A 153 -15.89 11.46 -5.66
CA GLU A 153 -14.82 12.15 -6.37
C GLU A 153 -13.45 11.45 -6.22
N ARG A 154 -13.21 10.77 -5.09
CA ARG A 154 -11.98 9.98 -4.89
C ARG A 154 -12.06 8.68 -5.66
N TYR A 155 -13.22 8.03 -5.66
CA TYR A 155 -13.45 6.80 -6.41
C TYR A 155 -13.31 7.02 -7.91
N ASP A 156 -13.96 8.06 -8.48
CA ASP A 156 -13.87 8.37 -9.90
C ASP A 156 -12.43 8.63 -10.35
N ARG A 157 -11.65 9.38 -9.56
CA ARG A 157 -10.23 9.62 -9.86
C ARG A 157 -9.41 8.33 -9.84
N LEU A 158 -9.66 7.45 -8.86
CA LEU A 158 -9.00 6.15 -8.78
C LEU A 158 -9.38 5.28 -9.98
N LEU A 159 -10.67 5.19 -10.32
CA LEU A 159 -11.14 4.40 -11.44
C LEU A 159 -10.53 4.87 -12.75
N GLN A 160 -10.47 6.19 -13.01
CA GLN A 160 -9.82 6.75 -14.17
C GLN A 160 -8.32 6.42 -14.24
N GLU A 161 -7.65 6.26 -13.12
CA GLU A 161 -6.25 5.85 -13.08
C GLU A 161 -6.11 4.36 -13.37
N LEU A 162 -6.92 3.51 -12.75
CA LEU A 162 -6.95 2.06 -12.98
C LEU A 162 -7.29 1.70 -14.43
N LEU A 163 -8.19 2.43 -15.07
CA LEU A 163 -8.58 2.19 -16.46
C LEU A 163 -7.48 2.49 -17.49
N LYS A 164 -6.39 3.14 -17.09
CA LYS A 164 -5.19 3.33 -17.94
C LYS A 164 -4.27 2.11 -17.94
N ASP A 165 -4.40 1.25 -16.94
CA ASP A 165 -3.60 0.04 -16.79
C ASP A 165 -4.34 -1.16 -17.37
N LYS A 166 -3.74 -1.82 -18.37
CA LYS A 166 -4.32 -2.98 -19.04
C LYS A 166 -4.50 -4.18 -18.09
N GLU A 167 -3.60 -4.36 -17.15
CA GLU A 167 -3.68 -5.42 -16.15
C GLU A 167 -4.85 -5.16 -15.20
N ALA A 168 -4.99 -3.95 -14.70
CA ALA A 168 -6.12 -3.56 -13.88
C ALA A 168 -7.45 -3.78 -14.63
N VAL A 169 -7.56 -3.32 -15.87
CA VAL A 169 -8.77 -3.48 -16.71
C VAL A 169 -9.17 -4.95 -16.88
N ALA A 170 -8.20 -5.86 -17.02
CA ALA A 170 -8.49 -7.30 -17.12
C ALA A 170 -9.20 -7.84 -15.87
N HIS A 171 -8.88 -7.31 -14.71
CA HIS A 171 -9.49 -7.70 -13.43
C HIS A 171 -10.77 -6.95 -13.10
N ILE A 172 -10.79 -5.63 -13.28
CA ILE A 172 -11.92 -4.79 -12.85
C ILE A 172 -13.04 -4.65 -13.90
N GLY A 173 -12.79 -5.04 -15.15
CA GLY A 173 -13.70 -4.83 -16.28
C GLY A 173 -13.40 -3.53 -17.03
N ARG A 174 -13.94 -3.39 -18.27
CA ARG A 174 -13.66 -2.25 -19.16
C ARG A 174 -14.12 -0.91 -18.62
N HIS A 175 -15.12 -0.90 -17.75
CA HIS A 175 -15.68 0.29 -17.12
C HIS A 175 -15.65 0.20 -15.59
N GLY A 176 -14.91 -0.78 -15.02
CA GLY A 176 -14.85 -1.02 -13.59
C GLY A 176 -16.04 -1.80 -13.02
N GLU A 177 -16.91 -2.37 -13.88
CA GLU A 177 -18.15 -3.02 -13.48
C GLU A 177 -17.96 -4.20 -12.52
N LYS A 178 -16.89 -4.99 -12.70
CA LYS A 178 -16.58 -6.09 -11.80
C LYS A 178 -16.13 -5.59 -10.42
N LEU A 179 -15.30 -4.55 -10.40
CA LEU A 179 -14.88 -3.93 -9.15
C LEU A 179 -16.10 -3.35 -8.43
N HIS A 180 -16.98 -2.65 -9.14
CA HIS A 180 -18.17 -2.03 -8.55
C HIS A 180 -19.06 -3.06 -7.85
N ALA A 181 -19.34 -4.22 -8.49
CA ALA A 181 -20.10 -5.29 -7.88
C ALA A 181 -19.47 -5.85 -6.59
N ILE A 182 -18.13 -6.00 -6.59
CA ILE A 182 -17.40 -6.41 -5.39
C ILE A 182 -17.53 -5.35 -4.27
N LEU A 183 -17.42 -4.07 -4.60
CA LEU A 183 -17.49 -2.99 -3.62
C LEU A 183 -18.90 -2.85 -3.01
N GLU A 184 -19.97 -3.13 -3.75
CA GLU A 184 -21.32 -3.17 -3.22
C GLU A 184 -21.46 -4.26 -2.14
N ASP A 185 -20.96 -5.46 -2.39
CA ASP A 185 -20.93 -6.55 -1.41
C ASP A 185 -20.12 -6.17 -0.15
N VAL A 186 -18.97 -5.52 -0.34
CA VAL A 186 -18.13 -5.02 0.76
C VAL A 186 -18.87 -3.98 1.61
N ARG A 187 -19.63 -3.06 1.00
CA ARG A 187 -20.44 -2.07 1.73
C ARG A 187 -21.53 -2.71 2.58
N LEU A 188 -22.16 -3.75 2.06
CA LEU A 188 -23.22 -4.50 2.79
C LEU A 188 -22.64 -5.28 3.97
N LYS A 189 -21.48 -5.91 3.80
CA LYS A 189 -20.83 -6.75 4.81
C LYS A 189 -19.97 -5.98 5.81
N GLY A 190 -19.46 -4.81 5.43
CA GLY A 190 -18.49 -4.04 6.21
C GLY A 190 -17.04 -4.56 6.14
N TYR A 191 -16.78 -5.62 5.37
CA TYR A 191 -15.45 -6.19 5.16
C TYR A 191 -15.30 -6.72 3.74
N ALA A 192 -14.06 -6.83 3.28
CA ALA A 192 -13.69 -7.52 2.05
C ALA A 192 -12.91 -8.80 2.38
N SER A 193 -13.04 -9.80 1.52
CA SER A 193 -12.23 -11.02 1.56
C SER A 193 -11.49 -11.23 0.23
N ASN A 194 -10.44 -12.05 0.28
CA ASN A 194 -9.65 -12.46 -0.88
C ASN A 194 -9.22 -13.91 -0.69
N ASP A 195 -9.37 -14.75 -1.71
CA ASP A 195 -8.94 -16.15 -1.70
C ASP A 195 -8.00 -16.42 -2.88
N GLY A 196 -6.73 -16.08 -2.72
CA GLY A 196 -5.69 -16.37 -3.69
C GLY A 196 -5.68 -15.50 -4.94
N GLU A 197 -6.52 -14.47 -5.05
CA GLU A 197 -6.62 -13.62 -6.23
C GLU A 197 -5.37 -12.76 -6.45
N TRP A 198 -4.73 -12.30 -5.38
CA TRP A 198 -3.50 -11.54 -5.46
C TRP A 198 -2.27 -12.44 -5.48
N VAL A 199 -2.19 -13.39 -4.57
CA VAL A 199 -1.12 -14.40 -4.50
C VAL A 199 -1.75 -15.76 -4.25
N PRO A 200 -1.54 -16.75 -5.15
CA PRO A 200 -2.02 -18.11 -4.94
C PRO A 200 -1.58 -18.67 -3.58
N GLY A 201 -2.50 -19.27 -2.84
CA GLY A 201 -2.24 -19.82 -1.50
C GLY A 201 -2.29 -18.80 -0.36
N LEU A 202 -2.59 -17.54 -0.63
CA LEU A 202 -2.80 -16.50 0.37
C LEU A 202 -4.27 -16.09 0.45
N ARG A 203 -4.83 -16.15 1.65
CA ARG A 203 -6.15 -15.59 1.98
C ARG A 203 -6.01 -14.32 2.78
N ALA A 204 -6.98 -13.43 2.69
CA ALA A 204 -7.00 -12.21 3.48
C ALA A 204 -8.42 -11.72 3.73
N ILE A 205 -8.61 -11.06 4.87
CA ILE A 205 -9.77 -10.22 5.17
C ILE A 205 -9.28 -8.79 5.44
N GLY A 206 -10.08 -7.80 5.05
CA GLY A 206 -9.76 -6.39 5.23
C GLY A 206 -10.99 -5.60 5.64
N VAL A 207 -10.80 -4.59 6.46
CA VAL A 207 -11.86 -3.70 6.97
C VAL A 207 -11.42 -2.25 6.89
N PRO A 208 -12.35 -1.30 6.66
CA PRO A 208 -12.03 0.12 6.59
C PRO A 208 -11.75 0.71 7.99
N ILE A 209 -10.93 1.74 8.02
CA ILE A 209 -10.73 2.62 9.17
C ILE A 209 -11.16 4.03 8.77
N PHE A 210 -11.99 4.66 9.60
CA PHE A 210 -12.56 5.98 9.36
C PHE A 210 -11.95 7.02 10.30
N ASN A 211 -11.82 8.27 9.82
CA ASN A 211 -11.39 9.40 10.64
C ASN A 211 -12.59 10.16 11.23
N GLY A 212 -12.30 11.17 12.06
CA GLY A 212 -13.33 11.99 12.73
C GLY A 212 -14.22 12.81 11.78
N ARG A 213 -13.97 12.80 10.48
CA ARG A 213 -14.84 13.42 9.46
C ARG A 213 -15.76 12.42 8.77
N GLY A 214 -15.68 11.13 9.13
CA GLY A 214 -16.40 10.05 8.48
C GLY A 214 -15.82 9.66 7.12
N ASP A 215 -14.61 10.11 6.79
CA ASP A 215 -13.91 9.69 5.56
C ASP A 215 -13.09 8.42 5.86
N VAL A 216 -13.06 7.49 4.90
CA VAL A 216 -12.16 6.34 4.98
C VAL A 216 -10.71 6.83 4.82
N GLU A 217 -9.86 6.48 5.78
CA GLU A 217 -8.46 6.93 5.85
C GLU A 217 -7.48 5.78 5.57
N ALA A 218 -7.78 4.59 6.08
CA ALA A 218 -6.93 3.41 5.98
C ALA A 218 -7.74 2.13 5.89
N SER A 219 -7.03 1.02 5.77
CA SER A 219 -7.60 -0.32 5.94
C SER A 219 -6.71 -1.17 6.84
N LEU A 220 -7.35 -1.90 7.75
CA LEU A 220 -6.74 -2.94 8.57
C LEU A 220 -7.00 -4.30 7.92
N ASN A 221 -6.00 -5.18 7.87
CA ASN A 221 -6.19 -6.52 7.34
C ASN A 221 -5.46 -7.59 8.12
N MET A 222 -5.96 -8.81 7.98
CA MET A 222 -5.29 -10.04 8.40
C MET A 222 -5.08 -10.92 7.17
N SER A 223 -3.94 -11.63 7.14
CA SER A 223 -3.55 -12.50 6.03
C SER A 223 -3.18 -13.89 6.53
N PHE A 224 -3.60 -14.91 5.78
CA PHE A 224 -3.53 -16.32 6.17
C PHE A 224 -2.94 -17.16 5.05
N VAL A 225 -2.21 -18.22 5.42
CA VAL A 225 -1.83 -19.27 4.47
C VAL A 225 -3.03 -20.19 4.25
N SER A 226 -3.49 -20.36 3.01
CA SER A 226 -4.72 -21.09 2.69
C SER A 226 -4.70 -22.56 3.11
N GLN A 227 -3.52 -23.15 3.22
CA GLN A 227 -3.32 -24.53 3.70
C GLN A 227 -3.50 -24.65 5.22
N MET A 228 -3.39 -23.54 5.97
CA MET A 228 -3.47 -23.52 7.43
C MET A 228 -4.84 -23.07 7.95
N VAL A 229 -5.52 -22.18 7.22
CA VAL A 229 -6.82 -21.62 7.61
C VAL A 229 -7.78 -21.73 6.43
N GLY A 230 -8.90 -22.45 6.62
CA GLY A 230 -9.99 -22.57 5.64
C GLY A 230 -10.65 -21.22 5.37
N PHE A 231 -11.33 -21.08 4.21
CA PHE A 231 -12.00 -19.81 3.89
C PHE A 231 -13.14 -19.52 4.88
N ASP A 232 -14.01 -20.50 5.14
CA ASP A 232 -15.13 -20.34 6.07
C ASP A 232 -14.63 -20.09 7.50
N GLU A 233 -13.60 -20.82 7.95
CA GLU A 233 -12.95 -20.58 9.23
C GLU A 233 -12.39 -19.16 9.34
N MET A 234 -11.77 -18.64 8.26
CA MET A 234 -11.27 -17.27 8.21
C MET A 234 -12.40 -16.27 8.44
N ILE A 235 -13.55 -16.47 7.81
CA ILE A 235 -14.70 -15.57 7.95
C ILE A 235 -15.30 -15.68 9.36
N GLU A 236 -15.61 -16.89 9.81
CA GLU A 236 -16.30 -17.11 11.09
C GLU A 236 -15.49 -16.68 12.30
N ARG A 237 -14.17 -16.92 12.25
CA ARG A 237 -13.30 -16.73 13.42
C ARG A 237 -12.62 -15.35 13.50
N TYR A 238 -12.34 -14.71 12.36
CA TYR A 238 -11.44 -13.55 12.34
C TYR A 238 -12.09 -12.25 11.86
N VAL A 239 -13.25 -12.26 11.20
CA VAL A 239 -13.93 -11.05 10.74
C VAL A 239 -14.35 -10.17 11.90
N GLU A 240 -15.05 -10.73 12.89
CA GLU A 240 -15.56 -9.97 14.04
C GLU A 240 -14.43 -9.33 14.89
N PRO A 241 -13.38 -10.05 15.29
CA PRO A 241 -12.22 -9.45 15.96
C PRO A 241 -11.57 -8.33 15.16
N LEU A 242 -11.42 -8.50 13.83
CA LEU A 242 -10.83 -7.50 12.95
C LEU A 242 -11.71 -6.24 12.87
N MET A 243 -13.01 -6.39 12.67
CA MET A 243 -13.97 -5.26 12.65
C MET A 243 -14.00 -4.52 14.00
N THR A 244 -13.96 -5.25 15.10
CA THR A 244 -13.91 -4.68 16.45
C THR A 244 -12.63 -3.83 16.64
N ALA A 245 -11.48 -4.33 16.22
CA ALA A 245 -10.22 -3.58 16.30
C ALA A 245 -10.26 -2.33 15.42
N ALA A 246 -10.74 -2.42 14.18
CA ALA A 246 -10.87 -1.28 13.27
C ALA A 246 -11.87 -0.23 13.79
N GLY A 247 -12.96 -0.66 14.42
CA GLY A 247 -13.93 0.23 15.07
C GLY A 247 -13.30 1.01 16.23
N LYS A 248 -12.49 0.35 17.06
CA LYS A 248 -11.75 1.01 18.16
C LYS A 248 -10.71 2.01 17.64
N ILE A 249 -9.99 1.67 16.55
CA ILE A 249 -9.06 2.59 15.91
C ILE A 249 -9.80 3.80 15.35
N SER A 250 -10.89 3.59 14.63
CA SER A 250 -11.72 4.67 14.07
C SER A 250 -12.27 5.59 15.17
N ALA A 251 -12.78 5.03 16.27
CA ALA A 251 -13.25 5.80 17.42
C ALA A 251 -12.11 6.64 18.04
N ALA A 252 -10.90 6.07 18.18
CA ALA A 252 -9.73 6.80 18.69
C ALA A 252 -9.26 7.91 17.73
N LEU A 253 -9.59 7.81 16.43
CA LEU A 253 -9.39 8.85 15.42
C LEU A 253 -10.55 9.87 15.37
N GLY A 254 -11.51 9.76 16.28
CA GLY A 254 -12.64 10.68 16.42
C GLY A 254 -13.86 10.33 15.56
N PHE A 255 -13.94 9.13 14.99
CA PHE A 255 -15.12 8.69 14.25
C PHE A 255 -16.30 8.42 15.20
N ASP A 256 -17.45 9.03 14.92
CA ASP A 256 -18.67 8.98 15.74
C ASP A 256 -19.75 8.02 15.22
N GLY A 257 -19.44 7.24 14.18
CA GLY A 257 -20.37 6.32 13.53
C GLY A 257 -21.09 6.89 12.31
N HIS A 258 -20.93 8.17 12.00
CA HIS A 258 -21.56 8.80 10.84
C HIS A 258 -20.63 8.77 9.62
N LEU A 259 -20.93 7.88 8.68
CA LEU A 259 -20.23 7.84 7.40
C LEU A 259 -20.62 9.05 6.54
N ARG A 260 -19.65 9.71 5.93
CA ARG A 260 -19.95 10.52 4.73
C ARG A 260 -20.43 9.55 3.67
N ARG A 261 -21.64 9.83 3.10
CA ARG A 261 -22.29 8.93 2.14
C ARG A 261 -21.30 8.49 1.06
N PRO A 262 -21.04 7.18 0.96
CA PRO A 262 -20.32 6.60 -0.19
C PRO A 262 -21.19 6.77 -1.45
N VAL A 263 -20.60 6.53 -2.60
CA VAL A 263 -21.24 6.54 -3.92
C VAL A 263 -22.39 5.55 -3.96
#